data_06bdd9b34662863698e1510a13940fff
#
_entry.id   06bdd9b34662863698e1510a13940fff
#
_cell.length_a   1.000
_cell.length_b   1.000
_cell.length_c   1.000
_cell.angle_alpha   90.00
_cell.angle_beta   90.00
_cell.angle_gamma   90.00
#
_symmetry.space_group_name_H-M   'P 1'
#
loop_
_entity.id
_entity.type
_entity.pdbx_description
1 polymer ?
#
loop_
_entity_poly.entity_id
_entity_poly.type
_entity_poly.pdbx_seq_one_letter_code
_entity_poly.pdbx_strand_id
1 'polypeptide(L)'
;MRLRIFGWARTLRGGKRLHTQLGLPRGLATAPTRSPSSGITYGVAGVAIGAAAATLGFYSLNRAERSSTQPTLKYADKATMLKAAKEIQAALGEDSVNTDGDDLETHGFSEASTSNVDTRPVAIITPSSTEDVSLIAKICTKYEIPMIPFGAGSSVEGHFSAPYSGFSIDFSRMDKILQINDEDMDVVVQPGVNWTLSPTALIGGMVATNCSGTNAMRYGTMKDYVVNLTVVLADGSVIKTRRRPRKTSAGYNLNGLFTGSEGTLGIITEVTLKLAIIPTHFGVATTAFPSVEAATKAATSMIRRGVSLAALELMDDVQMRVVNQTGGTGGKKWPERPTLFIKFSGSARAVEDSIKAAKQISTEHAGSSFSAALDEPTMEALWSARKQALWAMLAVRPEGTQIWSTDVAVPLSSLAEIVQRSKADASKLGLFSSVLGHVGDGNFHQSVMYNPDLPEQWKGSRNALIPWSPALWKWRARFLANMGLVSGRSTALQKSWVSKQLVLCGP
;
A
#
# COMPACT_ATOMS: atom_id res chain seq x y z
N MET A 1 -38.48 -16.80 -15.94
CA MET A 1 -39.08 -16.05 -14.84
C MET A 1 -38.65 -14.60 -14.99
N ARG A 2 -39.53 -13.73 -15.51
CA ARG A 2 -39.23 -12.31 -15.82
C ARG A 2 -39.51 -11.49 -14.58
N LEU A 3 -38.52 -10.78 -14.01
CA LEU A 3 -38.74 -9.73 -13.02
C LEU A 3 -38.72 -8.37 -13.69
N ARG A 4 -39.85 -7.68 -13.58
CA ARG A 4 -40.03 -6.28 -13.99
C ARG A 4 -39.43 -5.35 -12.95
N ILE A 5 -38.60 -4.41 -13.40
CA ILE A 5 -38.14 -3.29 -12.61
C ILE A 5 -39.14 -2.15 -12.79
N PHE A 6 -39.76 -1.70 -11.70
CA PHE A 6 -40.68 -0.55 -11.66
C PHE A 6 -39.87 0.75 -11.67
N GLY A 7 -40.10 1.56 -12.70
CA GLY A 7 -39.64 2.94 -12.75
C GLY A 7 -40.60 3.87 -11.99
N TRP A 8 -40.04 4.78 -11.22
CA TRP A 8 -40.76 5.93 -10.66
C TRP A 8 -40.29 7.20 -11.36
N ALA A 9 -41.04 7.63 -12.36
CA ALA A 9 -41.01 8.99 -12.86
C ALA A 9 -42.16 9.76 -12.20
N ARG A 10 -41.88 10.81 -11.46
CA ARG A 10 -42.87 11.82 -11.06
C ARG A 10 -42.48 13.16 -11.61
N THR A 11 -43.26 13.56 -12.60
CA THR A 11 -43.43 14.88 -13.16
C THR A 11 -43.86 15.88 -12.11
N LEU A 12 -43.18 17.02 -12.00
CA LEU A 12 -43.75 18.23 -11.45
C LEU A 12 -43.49 19.38 -12.46
N ARG A 13 -44.59 19.84 -13.05
CA ARG A 13 -44.70 21.06 -13.82
C ARG A 13 -44.94 22.25 -12.88
N GLY A 14 -44.39 23.39 -13.24
CA GLY A 14 -45.00 24.68 -13.06
C GLY A 14 -44.42 25.58 -11.99
N GLY A 15 -43.90 26.74 -12.36
CA GLY A 15 -43.69 27.85 -11.43
C GLY A 15 -42.74 28.95 -11.90
N LYS A 16 -43.22 29.79 -12.80
CA LYS A 16 -43.00 31.28 -12.94
C LYS A 16 -41.58 31.85 -12.71
N ARG A 17 -41.09 32.42 -13.79
CA ARG A 17 -40.02 33.45 -13.84
C ARG A 17 -40.44 34.70 -13.08
N LEU A 18 -39.62 35.23 -12.23
CA LEU A 18 -39.64 36.62 -11.79
C LEU A 18 -38.32 37.28 -12.23
N HIS A 19 -38.43 38.15 -13.20
CA HIS A 19 -37.42 39.16 -13.52
C HIS A 19 -37.46 40.26 -12.44
N THR A 20 -36.37 40.54 -11.81
CA THR A 20 -36.18 41.80 -11.09
C THR A 20 -34.89 42.45 -11.62
N GLN A 21 -35.07 43.48 -12.45
CA GLN A 21 -34.03 44.43 -12.78
C GLN A 21 -33.79 45.34 -11.57
N LEU A 22 -32.56 45.52 -11.19
CA LEU A 22 -32.14 46.63 -10.34
C LEU A 22 -31.04 47.39 -11.04
N GLY A 23 -31.38 48.64 -11.37
CA GLY A 23 -30.56 49.58 -12.12
C GLY A 23 -29.40 50.12 -11.30
N LEU A 24 -28.32 50.39 -12.01
CA LEU A 24 -27.16 51.14 -11.55
C LEU A 24 -27.42 52.65 -11.73
N PRO A 25 -27.07 53.51 -10.79
CA PRO A 25 -26.90 54.93 -11.06
C PRO A 25 -25.46 55.25 -11.47
N ARG A 26 -25.32 55.88 -12.61
CA ARG A 26 -24.10 56.60 -13.04
C ARG A 26 -23.98 57.89 -12.25
N GLY A 27 -22.84 58.13 -11.64
CA GLY A 27 -22.43 59.41 -11.08
C GLY A 27 -20.93 59.60 -11.23
N LEU A 28 -20.56 60.39 -12.28
CA LEU A 28 -19.19 60.93 -12.43
C LEU A 28 -18.93 62.01 -11.37
N ALA A 29 -17.85 61.86 -10.60
CA ALA A 29 -17.23 62.98 -9.95
C ALA A 29 -15.72 62.84 -10.06
N THR A 30 -15.07 63.73 -10.74
CA THR A 30 -13.62 63.96 -10.83
C THR A 30 -13.14 64.55 -9.53
N ALA A 31 -12.08 63.99 -8.95
CA ALA A 31 -11.34 64.56 -7.85
C ALA A 31 -9.81 64.55 -8.12
N PRO A 32 -9.08 65.54 -7.60
CA PRO A 32 -7.77 65.94 -8.10
C PRO A 32 -6.63 65.02 -7.66
N THR A 33 -5.63 64.90 -8.50
CA THR A 33 -4.34 64.24 -8.25
C THR A 33 -3.55 64.93 -7.12
N ARG A 34 -3.33 64.24 -6.02
CA ARG A 34 -2.30 64.55 -5.04
C ARG A 34 -1.17 63.54 -5.16
N SER A 35 0.05 64.01 -5.28
CA SER A 35 1.30 63.28 -5.23
C SER A 35 1.46 62.51 -3.89
N PRO A 36 1.98 61.26 -3.89
CA PRO A 36 2.17 60.52 -2.66
C PRO A 36 3.37 61.05 -1.88
N SER A 37 3.12 61.46 -0.66
CA SER A 37 4.15 61.86 0.34
C SER A 37 4.92 60.59 0.78
N SER A 38 6.24 60.74 0.90
CA SER A 38 7.24 59.72 1.23
C SER A 38 7.10 59.05 2.63
N GLY A 39 6.04 59.36 3.37
CA GLY A 39 5.81 58.81 4.71
C GLY A 39 5.20 57.39 4.76
N ILE A 40 4.54 56.93 3.66
CA ILE A 40 3.84 55.63 3.65
C ILE A 40 4.83 54.46 3.43
N THR A 41 5.95 54.71 2.75
CA THR A 41 6.94 53.68 2.41
C THR A 41 7.69 53.12 3.63
N TYR A 42 7.92 53.95 4.65
CA TYR A 42 8.56 53.50 5.90
C TYR A 42 7.63 52.71 6.83
N GLY A 43 6.34 52.98 6.81
CA GLY A 43 5.35 52.24 7.61
C GLY A 43 5.13 50.81 7.11
N VAL A 44 5.10 50.61 5.81
CA VAL A 44 4.92 49.25 5.21
C VAL A 44 6.17 48.41 5.40
N ALA A 45 7.37 48.98 5.28
CA ALA A 45 8.63 48.28 5.53
C ALA A 45 8.77 47.85 6.99
N GLY A 46 8.38 48.72 7.94
CA GLY A 46 8.42 48.42 9.39
C GLY A 46 7.46 47.28 9.79
N VAL A 47 6.25 47.26 9.20
CA VAL A 47 5.27 46.20 9.46
C VAL A 47 5.74 44.87 8.83
N ALA A 48 6.34 44.88 7.63
CA ALA A 48 6.87 43.68 6.98
C ALA A 48 8.06 43.07 7.74
N ILE A 49 8.98 43.91 8.28
CA ILE A 49 10.11 43.45 9.10
C ILE A 49 9.63 42.92 10.46
N GLY A 50 8.65 43.57 11.07
CA GLY A 50 8.05 43.13 12.33
C GLY A 50 7.31 41.78 12.16
N ALA A 51 6.59 41.61 11.08
CA ALA A 51 5.92 40.34 10.76
C ALA A 51 6.92 39.20 10.45
N ALA A 52 8.01 39.49 9.73
CA ALA A 52 9.08 38.52 9.48
C ALA A 52 9.85 38.13 10.76
N ALA A 53 10.12 39.08 11.64
CA ALA A 53 10.76 38.81 12.93
C ALA A 53 9.84 38.01 13.87
N ALA A 54 8.54 38.33 13.90
CA ALA A 54 7.55 37.58 14.67
C ALA A 54 7.36 36.16 14.15
N THR A 55 7.36 35.95 12.81
CA THR A 55 7.30 34.61 12.20
C THR A 55 8.57 33.82 12.46
N LEU A 56 9.74 34.41 12.38
CA LEU A 56 11.02 33.76 12.73
C LEU A 56 11.12 33.44 14.22
N GLY A 57 10.68 34.34 15.10
CA GLY A 57 10.58 34.10 16.53
C GLY A 57 9.60 32.98 16.88
N PHE A 58 8.43 32.96 16.26
CA PHE A 58 7.45 31.90 16.44
C PHE A 58 7.94 30.54 15.88
N TYR A 59 8.71 30.56 14.79
CA TYR A 59 9.32 29.36 14.20
C TYR A 59 10.47 28.82 15.07
N SER A 60 11.29 29.70 15.67
CA SER A 60 12.36 29.29 16.57
C SER A 60 11.84 28.81 17.94
N LEU A 61 10.79 29.41 18.48
CA LEU A 61 10.14 28.97 19.73
C LEU A 61 9.45 27.59 19.50
N ASN A 62 8.73 27.40 18.40
CA ASN A 62 8.15 26.11 18.06
C ASN A 62 9.20 25.02 17.75
N ARG A 63 10.39 25.40 17.30
CA ARG A 63 11.51 24.46 17.09
C ARG A 63 12.20 24.08 18.39
N ALA A 64 12.31 25.01 19.35
CA ALA A 64 12.86 24.75 20.67
C ALA A 64 11.92 23.86 21.52
N GLU A 65 10.58 24.09 21.46
CA GLU A 65 9.61 23.24 22.14
C GLU A 65 9.51 21.82 21.52
N ARG A 66 9.82 21.66 20.22
CA ARG A 66 9.87 20.34 19.58
C ARG A 66 11.11 19.51 19.94
N SER A 67 12.12 20.11 20.51
CA SER A 67 13.37 19.43 20.87
C SER A 67 13.35 18.79 22.26
N SER A 68 12.31 18.99 23.07
CA SER A 68 12.42 18.70 24.50
C SER A 68 11.39 17.74 25.11
N THR A 69 10.45 17.14 24.37
CA THR A 69 9.57 16.13 24.99
C THR A 69 9.00 15.15 23.94
N GLN A 70 9.84 14.34 23.34
CA GLN A 70 9.37 13.00 23.03
C GLN A 70 9.36 12.22 24.34
N PRO A 71 8.23 11.66 24.81
CA PRO A 71 8.27 10.73 25.92
C PRO A 71 9.23 9.61 25.54
N THR A 72 10.30 9.46 26.29
CA THR A 72 11.19 8.30 26.18
C THR A 72 10.32 7.10 26.50
N LEU A 73 9.92 6.35 25.47
CA LEU A 73 9.22 5.07 25.65
C LEU A 73 10.14 4.19 26.49
N LYS A 74 9.71 3.88 27.70
CA LYS A 74 10.47 3.05 28.62
C LYS A 74 9.85 1.68 28.60
N TYR A 75 10.47 0.76 27.88
CA TYR A 75 10.12 -0.65 27.88
C TYR A 75 10.94 -1.40 28.95
N ALA A 76 10.50 -2.62 29.28
CA ALA A 76 11.21 -3.52 30.18
C ALA A 76 12.65 -3.79 29.70
N ASP A 77 13.57 -4.00 30.65
CA ASP A 77 14.91 -4.50 30.33
C ASP A 77 14.90 -5.98 29.97
N LYS A 78 16.01 -6.46 29.41
CA LYS A 78 16.15 -7.86 28.97
C LYS A 78 15.91 -8.87 30.11
N ALA A 79 16.33 -8.57 31.34
CA ALA A 79 16.14 -9.47 32.47
C ALA A 79 14.65 -9.62 32.81
N THR A 80 13.92 -8.53 32.82
CA THR A 80 12.46 -8.49 33.01
C THR A 80 11.73 -9.22 31.88
N MET A 81 12.16 -9.01 30.62
CA MET A 81 11.60 -9.74 29.47
C MET A 81 11.80 -11.25 29.60
N LEU A 82 13.01 -11.71 29.97
CA LEU A 82 13.28 -13.15 30.19
C LEU A 82 12.47 -13.73 31.35
N LYS A 83 12.22 -12.94 32.41
CA LYS A 83 11.33 -13.35 33.50
C LYS A 83 9.89 -13.54 33.01
N ALA A 84 9.39 -12.62 32.21
CA ALA A 84 8.05 -12.71 31.63
C ALA A 84 7.94 -13.88 30.63
N ALA A 85 8.98 -14.14 29.84
CA ALA A 85 9.05 -15.31 28.96
C ALA A 85 8.90 -16.64 29.75
N LYS A 86 9.55 -16.76 30.91
CA LYS A 86 9.37 -17.90 31.80
C LYS A 86 7.95 -17.99 32.38
N GLU A 87 7.29 -16.84 32.70
CA GLU A 87 5.89 -16.84 33.15
C GLU A 87 4.98 -17.37 32.04
N ILE A 88 5.23 -16.99 30.78
CA ILE A 88 4.50 -17.48 29.59
C ILE A 88 4.77 -18.98 29.40
N GLN A 89 6.03 -19.41 29.48
CA GLN A 89 6.43 -20.81 29.33
C GLN A 89 5.76 -21.70 30.36
N ALA A 90 5.71 -21.26 31.62
CA ALA A 90 5.04 -22.00 32.71
C ALA A 90 3.52 -22.13 32.46
N ALA A 91 2.90 -21.18 31.78
CA ALA A 91 1.46 -21.20 31.51
C ALA A 91 1.10 -21.99 30.23
N LEU A 92 1.92 -21.89 29.18
CA LEU A 92 1.62 -22.44 27.84
C LEU A 92 2.41 -23.71 27.50
N GLY A 93 3.39 -24.09 28.32
CA GLY A 93 4.27 -25.26 28.14
C GLY A 93 5.66 -24.94 27.62
N GLU A 94 6.60 -25.86 27.81
CA GLU A 94 8.02 -25.71 27.47
C GLU A 94 8.25 -25.29 26.02
N ASP A 95 7.53 -25.87 25.06
CA ASP A 95 7.70 -25.62 23.62
C ASP A 95 7.10 -24.32 23.16
N SER A 96 6.49 -23.51 24.04
CA SER A 96 5.84 -22.25 23.66
C SER A 96 6.80 -21.06 23.56
N VAL A 97 8.04 -21.21 24.10
CA VAL A 97 9.05 -20.14 24.16
C VAL A 97 10.36 -20.63 23.60
N ASN A 98 10.91 -19.91 22.64
CA ASN A 98 12.22 -20.16 22.07
C ASN A 98 13.13 -18.92 22.26
N THR A 99 14.38 -19.14 22.67
CA THR A 99 15.40 -18.10 22.89
C THR A 99 16.69 -18.40 22.13
N ASP A 100 16.65 -19.31 21.16
CA ASP A 100 17.80 -19.66 20.33
C ASP A 100 18.23 -18.46 19.46
N GLY A 101 19.54 -18.22 19.38
CA GLY A 101 20.09 -17.04 18.74
C GLY A 101 19.84 -16.99 17.25
N ASP A 102 19.94 -18.11 16.55
CA ASP A 102 19.76 -18.18 15.10
C ASP A 102 18.28 -17.98 14.73
N ASP A 103 17.38 -18.53 15.55
CA ASP A 103 15.94 -18.32 15.37
C ASP A 103 15.54 -16.86 15.67
N LEU A 104 16.11 -16.23 16.69
CA LEU A 104 15.89 -14.82 16.99
C LEU A 104 16.36 -13.90 15.84
N GLU A 105 17.47 -14.25 15.17
CA GLU A 105 17.95 -13.54 14.00
C GLU A 105 16.93 -13.57 12.86
N THR A 106 16.41 -14.74 12.50
CA THR A 106 15.43 -14.92 11.43
C THR A 106 14.07 -14.26 11.72
N HIS A 107 13.74 -14.07 13.01
CA HIS A 107 12.51 -13.38 13.44
C HIS A 107 12.66 -11.86 13.59
N GLY A 108 13.85 -11.32 13.38
CA GLY A 108 14.14 -9.88 13.48
C GLY A 108 14.81 -9.28 12.25
N PHE A 109 15.20 -10.11 11.25
CA PHE A 109 15.94 -9.69 10.07
C PHE A 109 15.45 -10.40 8.79
N SER A 110 15.48 -9.70 7.67
CA SER A 110 15.28 -10.30 6.34
C SER A 110 16.12 -9.58 5.31
N GLU A 111 16.81 -10.33 4.45
CA GLU A 111 17.56 -9.79 3.32
C GLU A 111 16.68 -9.06 2.29
N ALA A 112 15.39 -9.39 2.24
CA ALA A 112 14.43 -8.74 1.35
C ALA A 112 13.91 -7.41 1.90
N SER A 113 14.12 -7.11 3.20
CA SER A 113 13.67 -5.88 3.83
C SER A 113 14.75 -4.80 3.80
N THR A 114 14.35 -3.59 3.42
CA THR A 114 15.20 -2.38 3.52
C THR A 114 15.07 -1.66 4.86
N SER A 115 14.23 -2.18 5.76
CA SER A 115 13.92 -1.58 7.08
C SER A 115 14.35 -2.46 8.24
N ASN A 116 15.48 -3.15 8.10
CA ASN A 116 16.09 -3.91 9.18
C ASN A 116 16.66 -2.97 10.25
N VAL A 117 16.68 -3.45 11.50
CA VAL A 117 17.30 -2.78 12.65
C VAL A 117 18.33 -3.72 13.31
N ASP A 118 19.28 -3.15 14.05
CA ASP A 118 20.35 -3.94 14.68
C ASP A 118 19.88 -4.76 15.91
N THR A 119 18.75 -4.38 16.49
CA THR A 119 18.17 -5.07 17.65
C THR A 119 17.30 -6.25 17.21
N ARG A 120 17.26 -7.28 18.08
CA ARG A 120 16.47 -8.51 17.87
C ARG A 120 15.48 -8.71 19.01
N PRO A 121 14.42 -9.52 18.81
CA PRO A 121 13.55 -9.94 19.91
C PRO A 121 14.36 -10.73 20.97
N VAL A 122 13.89 -10.73 22.22
CA VAL A 122 14.50 -11.51 23.32
C VAL A 122 14.02 -12.94 23.33
N ALA A 123 12.80 -13.17 22.87
CA ALA A 123 12.20 -14.50 22.76
C ALA A 123 11.19 -14.54 21.61
N ILE A 124 11.00 -15.73 21.07
CA ILE A 124 9.91 -16.09 20.17
C ILE A 124 8.87 -16.83 21.00
N ILE A 125 7.62 -16.38 20.92
CA ILE A 125 6.49 -16.99 21.60
C ILE A 125 5.56 -17.58 20.56
N THR A 126 5.22 -18.86 20.67
CA THR A 126 4.42 -19.59 19.69
C THR A 126 3.07 -20.01 20.28
N PRO A 127 2.02 -19.16 20.19
CA PRO A 127 0.67 -19.48 20.64
C PRO A 127 0.00 -20.53 19.75
N SER A 128 -1.00 -21.24 20.27
CA SER A 128 -1.84 -22.20 19.55
C SER A 128 -3.32 -21.79 19.47
N SER A 129 -3.72 -20.79 20.25
CA SER A 129 -5.11 -20.32 20.37
C SER A 129 -5.21 -18.81 20.58
N THR A 130 -6.42 -18.28 20.40
CA THR A 130 -6.74 -16.88 20.75
C THR A 130 -6.54 -16.60 22.23
N GLU A 131 -6.84 -17.57 23.08
CA GLU A 131 -6.70 -17.52 24.54
C GLU A 131 -5.22 -17.40 24.93
N ASP A 132 -4.32 -18.13 24.25
CA ASP A 132 -2.88 -18.02 24.47
C ASP A 132 -2.39 -16.61 24.13
N VAL A 133 -2.81 -16.06 22.97
CA VAL A 133 -2.46 -14.69 22.58
C VAL A 133 -3.00 -13.66 23.58
N SER A 134 -4.21 -13.87 24.14
CA SER A 134 -4.77 -13.02 25.18
C SER A 134 -3.93 -13.06 26.46
N LEU A 135 -3.48 -14.23 26.87
CA LEU A 135 -2.59 -14.40 28.02
C LEU A 135 -1.24 -13.72 27.81
N ILE A 136 -0.62 -13.94 26.65
CA ILE A 136 0.63 -13.31 26.27
C ILE A 136 0.50 -11.78 26.32
N ALA A 137 -0.57 -11.22 25.73
CA ALA A 137 -0.81 -9.78 25.71
C ALA A 137 -0.96 -9.20 27.12
N LYS A 138 -1.67 -9.88 28.03
CA LYS A 138 -1.81 -9.48 29.44
C LYS A 138 -0.44 -9.46 30.16
N ILE A 139 0.39 -10.48 29.95
CA ILE A 139 1.73 -10.56 30.55
C ILE A 139 2.63 -9.48 29.97
N CYS A 140 2.62 -9.27 28.64
CA CYS A 140 3.40 -8.23 27.97
C CYS A 140 3.00 -6.82 28.45
N THR A 141 1.73 -6.55 28.57
CA THR A 141 1.22 -5.28 29.10
C THR A 141 1.61 -5.05 30.57
N LYS A 142 1.51 -6.10 31.41
CA LYS A 142 1.95 -6.06 32.82
C LYS A 142 3.42 -5.66 32.98
N TYR A 143 4.27 -6.13 32.09
CA TYR A 143 5.72 -5.89 32.15
C TYR A 143 6.23 -4.83 31.16
N GLU A 144 5.34 -4.15 30.43
CA GLU A 144 5.69 -3.15 29.40
C GLU A 144 6.63 -3.72 28.32
N ILE A 145 6.31 -4.88 27.77
CA ILE A 145 7.11 -5.59 26.76
C ILE A 145 6.50 -5.39 25.37
N PRO A 146 7.28 -4.95 24.35
CA PRO A 146 6.81 -4.90 22.97
C PRO A 146 6.44 -6.29 22.43
N MET A 147 5.32 -6.35 21.68
CA MET A 147 4.89 -7.54 20.95
C MET A 147 5.00 -7.30 19.46
N ILE A 148 5.66 -8.20 18.75
CA ILE A 148 5.86 -8.15 17.30
C ILE A 148 5.18 -9.37 16.68
N PRO A 149 3.98 -9.25 16.10
CA PRO A 149 3.35 -10.36 15.40
C PRO A 149 4.19 -10.80 14.20
N PHE A 150 4.49 -12.10 14.12
CA PHE A 150 5.30 -12.69 13.07
C PHE A 150 4.51 -13.79 12.34
N GLY A 151 4.60 -13.78 11.03
CA GLY A 151 4.00 -14.79 10.15
C GLY A 151 5.05 -15.41 9.26
N ALA A 152 4.98 -15.19 7.94
CA ALA A 152 5.93 -15.77 6.99
C ALA A 152 7.27 -15.01 6.87
N GLY A 153 7.47 -13.89 7.57
CA GLY A 153 8.69 -13.09 7.48
C GLY A 153 8.97 -12.50 6.08
N SER A 154 7.95 -12.47 5.21
CA SER A 154 8.10 -12.08 3.80
C SER A 154 7.88 -10.58 3.53
N SER A 155 7.63 -9.77 4.56
CA SER A 155 7.48 -8.33 4.39
C SER A 155 8.79 -7.65 4.01
N VAL A 156 8.72 -6.70 3.07
CA VAL A 156 9.85 -5.86 2.65
C VAL A 156 9.94 -4.55 3.42
N GLU A 157 8.97 -4.27 4.30
CA GLU A 157 8.81 -3.00 5.03
C GLU A 157 9.23 -3.09 6.52
N GLY A 158 9.89 -4.20 6.92
CA GLY A 158 10.42 -4.38 8.28
C GLY A 158 9.36 -4.57 9.39
N HIS A 159 8.17 -5.05 9.06
CA HIS A 159 7.07 -5.23 10.03
C HIS A 159 7.42 -6.14 11.21
N PHE A 160 8.36 -7.06 11.03
CA PHE A 160 8.87 -7.97 12.05
C PHE A 160 10.14 -7.47 12.75
N SER A 161 10.66 -6.29 12.38
CA SER A 161 11.80 -5.69 13.06
C SER A 161 11.46 -5.32 14.50
N ALA A 162 12.42 -5.49 15.42
CA ALA A 162 12.25 -5.30 16.85
C ALA A 162 13.09 -4.12 17.38
N PRO A 163 12.78 -2.86 17.01
CA PRO A 163 13.62 -1.69 17.35
C PRO A 163 13.77 -1.44 18.86
N TYR A 164 12.85 -1.97 19.64
CA TYR A 164 12.86 -1.90 21.10
C TYR A 164 13.04 -3.27 21.76
N SER A 165 13.51 -4.27 20.96
CA SER A 165 13.50 -5.66 21.41
C SER A 165 12.07 -6.16 21.67
N GLY A 166 11.84 -7.02 22.68
CA GLY A 166 10.51 -7.54 22.99
C GLY A 166 10.32 -8.99 22.57
N PHE A 167 9.07 -9.40 22.31
CA PHE A 167 8.74 -10.78 21.93
C PHE A 167 8.23 -10.81 20.48
N SER A 168 8.80 -11.71 19.68
CA SER A 168 8.22 -12.13 18.41
C SER A 168 7.11 -13.13 18.68
N ILE A 169 5.89 -12.86 18.21
CA ILE A 169 4.73 -13.75 18.38
C ILE A 169 4.52 -14.50 17.08
N ASP A 170 4.98 -15.74 17.04
CA ASP A 170 4.99 -16.59 15.85
C ASP A 170 3.70 -17.42 15.73
N PHE A 171 2.96 -17.24 14.65
CA PHE A 171 1.69 -17.91 14.38
C PHE A 171 1.80 -19.26 13.67
N SER A 172 2.97 -19.86 13.60
CA SER A 172 3.18 -21.14 12.92
C SER A 172 2.31 -22.30 13.45
N ARG A 173 1.89 -22.25 14.72
CA ARG A 173 0.98 -23.24 15.34
C ARG A 173 -0.51 -22.86 15.21
N MET A 174 -0.82 -21.70 14.70
CA MET A 174 -2.20 -21.24 14.44
C MET A 174 -2.52 -21.32 12.95
N ASP A 175 -2.45 -22.50 12.35
CA ASP A 175 -2.51 -22.79 10.93
C ASP A 175 -3.78 -23.57 10.50
N LYS A 176 -4.81 -23.63 11.36
CA LYS A 176 -6.00 -24.44 11.12
C LYS A 176 -7.06 -23.68 10.32
N ILE A 177 -7.66 -24.37 9.36
CA ILE A 177 -8.97 -23.99 8.80
C ILE A 177 -10.01 -24.44 9.83
N LEU A 178 -10.67 -23.47 10.48
CA LEU A 178 -11.60 -23.72 11.58
C LEU A 178 -12.97 -24.15 11.07
N GLN A 179 -13.43 -23.53 9.96
CA GLN A 179 -14.74 -23.82 9.37
C GLN A 179 -14.76 -23.45 7.89
N ILE A 180 -15.36 -24.30 7.06
CA ILE A 180 -15.69 -24.01 5.67
C ILE A 180 -17.21 -23.97 5.56
N ASN A 181 -17.75 -22.88 5.01
CA ASN A 181 -19.18 -22.68 4.77
C ASN A 181 -19.37 -22.49 3.26
N ASP A 182 -19.50 -23.60 2.56
CA ASP A 182 -19.61 -23.65 1.08
C ASP A 182 -20.88 -22.97 0.58
N GLU A 183 -22.02 -23.18 1.21
CA GLU A 183 -23.28 -22.53 0.86
C GLU A 183 -23.24 -20.99 1.05
N ASP A 184 -22.53 -20.51 2.07
CA ASP A 184 -22.34 -19.09 2.34
C ASP A 184 -21.13 -18.52 1.58
N MET A 185 -20.31 -19.38 0.96
CA MET A 185 -19.07 -19.05 0.28
C MET A 185 -18.14 -18.24 1.19
N ASP A 186 -17.90 -18.72 2.40
CA ASP A 186 -16.92 -18.16 3.32
C ASP A 186 -16.14 -19.25 4.06
N VAL A 187 -14.98 -18.86 4.59
CA VAL A 187 -14.11 -19.73 5.38
C VAL A 187 -13.63 -18.99 6.61
N VAL A 188 -13.56 -19.70 7.74
CA VAL A 188 -12.96 -19.21 8.99
C VAL A 188 -11.61 -19.88 9.17
N VAL A 189 -10.55 -19.09 9.32
CA VAL A 189 -9.17 -19.58 9.40
C VAL A 189 -8.40 -18.89 10.52
N GLN A 190 -7.37 -19.57 11.00
CA GLN A 190 -6.35 -19.00 11.87
C GLN A 190 -5.32 -18.19 11.06
N PRO A 191 -4.55 -17.28 11.68
CA PRO A 191 -3.64 -16.36 10.99
C PRO A 191 -2.47 -17.04 10.29
N GLY A 192 -2.01 -18.19 10.75
CA GLY A 192 -0.92 -19.00 10.19
C GLY A 192 -1.32 -19.85 8.98
N VAL A 193 -2.59 -19.82 8.55
CA VAL A 193 -3.01 -20.55 7.33
C VAL A 193 -2.36 -19.93 6.10
N ASN A 194 -1.76 -20.79 5.26
CA ASN A 194 -1.19 -20.39 3.98
C ASN A 194 -2.29 -20.02 2.97
N TRP A 195 -2.07 -18.95 2.23
CA TRP A 195 -2.95 -18.52 1.13
C TRP A 195 -2.94 -19.52 -0.04
N THR A 196 -1.76 -20.08 -0.31
CA THR A 196 -1.55 -21.06 -1.39
C THR A 196 -0.63 -22.17 -0.86
N LEU A 197 -0.26 -23.12 -1.72
CA LEU A 197 0.77 -24.11 -1.41
C LEU A 197 2.20 -23.50 -1.24
N SER A 198 2.34 -22.19 -1.39
CA SER A 198 3.59 -21.47 -1.16
C SER A 198 3.68 -20.97 0.28
N PRO A 199 4.77 -21.23 1.01
CA PRO A 199 4.95 -20.81 2.41
C PRO A 199 5.16 -19.29 2.58
N THR A 200 5.13 -18.51 1.50
CA THR A 200 5.54 -17.10 1.49
C THR A 200 4.47 -16.10 1.92
N ALA A 201 3.23 -16.53 2.15
CA ALA A 201 2.14 -15.62 2.55
C ALA A 201 1.14 -16.31 3.47
N LEU A 202 1.01 -15.81 4.70
CA LEU A 202 0.04 -16.26 5.69
C LEU A 202 -1.14 -15.28 5.76
N ILE A 203 -2.34 -15.81 5.97
CA ILE A 203 -3.59 -15.03 5.99
C ILE A 203 -3.54 -13.88 7.01
N GLY A 204 -3.00 -14.10 8.20
CA GLY A 204 -2.86 -13.06 9.23
C GLY A 204 -2.04 -11.86 8.75
N GLY A 205 -0.88 -12.11 8.15
CA GLY A 205 -0.02 -11.09 7.56
C GLY A 205 -0.68 -10.38 6.39
N MET A 206 -1.36 -11.12 5.50
CA MET A 206 -2.11 -10.56 4.36
C MET A 206 -3.19 -9.58 4.83
N VAL A 207 -3.94 -9.92 5.89
CA VAL A 207 -4.95 -9.03 6.47
C VAL A 207 -4.29 -7.85 7.17
N ALA A 208 -3.25 -8.10 7.98
CA ALA A 208 -2.58 -7.05 8.73
C ALA A 208 -1.97 -5.97 7.81
N THR A 209 -1.45 -6.33 6.65
CA THR A 209 -0.89 -5.39 5.66
C THR A 209 -1.93 -4.90 4.63
N ASN A 210 -3.17 -5.41 4.68
CA ASN A 210 -4.16 -5.18 3.61
C ASN A 210 -3.57 -5.45 2.22
N CYS A 211 -2.95 -6.61 2.06
CA CYS A 211 -2.17 -6.92 0.89
C CYS A 211 -2.99 -6.79 -0.40
N SER A 212 -2.29 -6.41 -1.45
CA SER A 212 -2.76 -6.30 -2.81
C SER A 212 -1.87 -7.14 -3.73
N GLY A 213 -2.14 -7.17 -5.02
CA GLY A 213 -1.34 -7.88 -6.01
C GLY A 213 -1.99 -7.90 -7.38
N THR A 214 -1.44 -8.69 -8.28
CA THR A 214 -1.88 -8.73 -9.69
C THR A 214 -3.37 -9.03 -9.89
N ASN A 215 -3.99 -9.72 -8.94
CA ASN A 215 -5.41 -10.07 -9.00
C ASN A 215 -6.34 -9.01 -8.37
N ALA A 216 -5.78 -7.96 -7.76
CA ALA A 216 -6.57 -6.94 -7.07
C ALA A 216 -7.52 -6.19 -8.03
N MET A 217 -7.11 -6.00 -9.27
CA MET A 217 -7.97 -5.40 -10.29
C MET A 217 -9.34 -6.10 -10.43
N ARG A 218 -9.38 -7.43 -10.29
CA ARG A 218 -10.62 -8.22 -10.38
C ARG A 218 -11.30 -8.39 -9.03
N TYR A 219 -10.52 -8.67 -8.01
CA TYR A 219 -11.02 -9.15 -6.73
C TYR A 219 -10.97 -8.09 -5.62
N GLY A 220 -10.32 -6.96 -5.86
CA GLY A 220 -10.02 -5.97 -4.82
C GLY A 220 -8.81 -6.38 -3.98
N THR A 221 -8.58 -5.66 -2.90
CA THR A 221 -7.52 -5.94 -1.92
C THR A 221 -8.05 -6.82 -0.79
N MET A 222 -7.19 -7.21 0.14
CA MET A 222 -7.59 -8.11 1.24
C MET A 222 -8.80 -7.61 2.04
N LYS A 223 -8.94 -6.29 2.26
CA LYS A 223 -10.09 -5.68 2.95
C LYS A 223 -11.44 -6.01 2.31
N ASP A 224 -11.46 -6.25 0.99
CA ASP A 224 -12.69 -6.55 0.26
C ASP A 224 -13.17 -7.99 0.50
N TYR A 225 -12.27 -8.84 0.99
CA TYR A 225 -12.52 -10.24 1.33
C TYR A 225 -12.84 -10.47 2.80
N VAL A 226 -12.34 -9.64 3.69
CA VAL A 226 -12.54 -9.79 5.14
C VAL A 226 -14.01 -9.57 5.50
N VAL A 227 -14.64 -10.62 6.01
CA VAL A 227 -16.02 -10.58 6.54
C VAL A 227 -16.00 -10.22 8.01
N ASN A 228 -15.08 -10.79 8.80
CA ASN A 228 -15.01 -10.63 10.25
C ASN A 228 -13.61 -11.01 10.75
N LEU A 229 -13.19 -10.41 11.85
CA LEU A 229 -11.93 -10.68 12.52
C LEU A 229 -12.18 -10.94 14.01
N THR A 230 -11.44 -11.88 14.58
CA THR A 230 -11.20 -11.98 16.02
C THR A 230 -9.83 -11.37 16.29
N VAL A 231 -9.77 -10.39 17.20
CA VAL A 231 -8.58 -9.59 17.48
C VAL A 231 -8.35 -9.54 18.98
N VAL A 232 -7.10 -9.74 19.39
CA VAL A 232 -6.64 -9.53 20.76
C VAL A 232 -6.02 -8.15 20.86
N LEU A 233 -6.55 -7.32 21.77
CA LEU A 233 -6.03 -5.97 22.03
C LEU A 233 -4.80 -6.04 22.96
N ALA A 234 -4.10 -4.92 23.14
CA ALA A 234 -2.89 -4.86 23.95
C ALA A 234 -3.10 -5.29 25.42
N ASP A 235 -4.27 -5.01 25.98
CA ASP A 235 -4.65 -5.41 27.35
C ASP A 235 -5.08 -6.89 27.46
N GLY A 236 -5.03 -7.64 26.36
CA GLY A 236 -5.49 -9.02 26.27
C GLY A 236 -7.00 -9.19 26.08
N SER A 237 -7.76 -8.11 25.93
CA SER A 237 -9.19 -8.17 25.60
C SER A 237 -9.37 -8.78 24.21
N VAL A 238 -10.31 -9.72 24.08
CA VAL A 238 -10.67 -10.34 22.81
C VAL A 238 -11.94 -9.71 22.26
N ILE A 239 -11.88 -9.23 21.02
CA ILE A 239 -13.02 -8.64 20.34
C ILE A 239 -13.30 -9.33 19.01
N LYS A 240 -14.56 -9.37 18.60
CA LYS A 240 -14.99 -9.67 17.22
C LYS A 240 -15.44 -8.40 16.54
N THR A 241 -14.90 -8.13 15.35
CA THR A 241 -15.17 -6.88 14.62
C THR A 241 -16.60 -6.77 14.15
N ARG A 242 -17.24 -7.90 13.85
CA ARG A 242 -18.67 -8.02 13.52
C ARG A 242 -19.12 -9.48 13.51
N ARG A 243 -20.40 -9.72 13.23
CA ARG A 243 -20.94 -11.06 12.97
C ARG A 243 -20.67 -11.47 11.50
N ARG A 244 -20.88 -12.76 11.17
CA ARG A 244 -20.58 -13.38 9.88
C ARG A 244 -21.41 -12.92 8.65
N PRO A 245 -22.65 -12.38 8.74
CA PRO A 245 -23.36 -11.96 7.54
C PRO A 245 -22.55 -11.03 6.64
N ARG A 246 -22.57 -11.26 5.31
CA ARG A 246 -21.80 -10.46 4.32
C ARG A 246 -22.17 -8.97 4.35
N LYS A 247 -23.42 -8.65 4.62
CA LYS A 247 -23.92 -7.25 4.70
C LYS A 247 -24.10 -6.81 6.15
N THR A 248 -23.61 -5.63 6.46
CA THR A 248 -23.96 -4.91 7.68
C THR A 248 -24.08 -3.42 7.39
N SER A 249 -25.03 -2.77 8.03
CA SER A 249 -25.19 -1.30 8.02
C SER A 249 -25.11 -0.70 9.43
N ALA A 250 -24.81 -1.54 10.45
CA ALA A 250 -24.80 -1.14 11.85
C ALA A 250 -23.36 -0.95 12.34
N GLY A 251 -23.14 0.14 13.07
CA GLY A 251 -21.89 0.44 13.75
C GLY A 251 -20.74 0.89 12.85
N TYR A 252 -19.57 1.05 13.47
CA TYR A 252 -18.34 1.41 12.78
C TYR A 252 -17.76 0.22 11.99
N ASN A 253 -17.05 0.50 10.92
CA ASN A 253 -16.32 -0.51 10.14
C ASN A 253 -15.01 -0.91 10.84
N LEU A 254 -15.11 -1.77 11.86
CA LEU A 254 -13.94 -2.29 12.58
C LEU A 254 -13.06 -3.19 11.70
N ASN A 255 -13.64 -3.91 10.72
CA ASN A 255 -12.83 -4.66 9.75
C ASN A 255 -11.84 -3.74 9.05
N GLY A 256 -12.32 -2.57 8.57
CA GLY A 256 -11.47 -1.57 7.91
C GLY A 256 -10.48 -0.88 8.86
N LEU A 257 -10.72 -0.92 10.18
CA LEU A 257 -9.80 -0.39 11.18
C LEU A 257 -8.60 -1.34 11.39
N PHE A 258 -8.87 -2.64 11.52
CA PHE A 258 -7.82 -3.64 11.80
C PHE A 258 -7.14 -4.17 10.54
N THR A 259 -7.84 -4.23 9.39
CA THR A 259 -7.22 -4.59 8.11
C THR A 259 -6.27 -3.48 7.66
N GLY A 260 -4.99 -3.77 7.51
CA GLY A 260 -3.96 -2.78 7.23
C GLY A 260 -3.48 -2.01 8.46
N SER A 261 -3.73 -2.52 9.67
CA SER A 261 -3.23 -1.92 10.92
C SER A 261 -1.81 -2.34 11.28
N GLU A 262 -1.25 -3.32 10.58
CA GLU A 262 0.14 -3.81 10.72
C GLU A 262 0.50 -4.19 12.17
N GLY A 263 -0.45 -4.78 12.90
CA GLY A 263 -0.27 -5.20 14.30
C GLY A 263 -0.29 -4.06 15.33
N THR A 264 -0.44 -2.79 14.90
CA THR A 264 -0.35 -1.62 15.81
C THR A 264 -1.59 -1.41 16.68
N LEU A 265 -2.74 -1.97 16.31
CA LEU A 265 -4.01 -1.83 17.04
C LEU A 265 -4.42 -3.09 17.78
N GLY A 266 -3.86 -4.23 17.43
CA GLY A 266 -4.14 -5.52 18.02
C GLY A 266 -3.63 -6.66 17.16
N ILE A 267 -3.69 -7.87 17.70
CA ILE A 267 -3.19 -9.10 17.10
C ILE A 267 -4.38 -9.89 16.54
N ILE A 268 -4.38 -10.15 15.23
CA ILE A 268 -5.44 -10.91 14.56
C ILE A 268 -5.25 -12.40 14.83
N THR A 269 -6.26 -13.08 15.37
CA THR A 269 -6.21 -14.50 15.74
C THR A 269 -7.18 -15.39 14.99
N GLU A 270 -8.24 -14.83 14.40
CA GLU A 270 -9.12 -15.52 13.45
C GLU A 270 -9.56 -14.58 12.35
N VAL A 271 -9.73 -15.11 11.15
CA VAL A 271 -10.19 -14.37 9.99
C VAL A 271 -11.31 -15.13 9.29
N THR A 272 -12.45 -14.47 9.09
CA THR A 272 -13.49 -14.97 8.19
C THR A 272 -13.34 -14.28 6.84
N LEU A 273 -13.12 -15.06 5.78
CA LEU A 273 -12.93 -14.59 4.42
C LEU A 273 -14.05 -15.04 3.50
N LYS A 274 -14.42 -14.18 2.57
CA LYS A 274 -15.22 -14.58 1.40
C LYS A 274 -14.43 -15.53 0.53
N LEU A 275 -15.09 -16.51 -0.05
CA LEU A 275 -14.56 -17.32 -1.14
C LEU A 275 -15.01 -16.75 -2.49
N ALA A 276 -14.16 -16.87 -3.49
CA ALA A 276 -14.44 -16.48 -4.86
C ALA A 276 -14.69 -17.73 -5.71
N ILE A 277 -15.59 -17.59 -6.70
CA ILE A 277 -15.81 -18.65 -7.70
C ILE A 277 -14.58 -18.71 -8.61
N ILE A 278 -14.06 -19.90 -8.82
CA ILE A 278 -12.99 -20.14 -9.79
C ILE A 278 -13.56 -20.00 -11.21
N PRO A 279 -13.03 -19.08 -12.03
CA PRO A 279 -13.47 -18.94 -13.42
C PRO A 279 -13.22 -20.23 -14.22
N THR A 280 -14.10 -20.53 -15.15
CA THR A 280 -13.99 -21.76 -15.96
C THR A 280 -12.95 -21.66 -17.06
N HIS A 281 -12.64 -20.44 -17.53
CA HIS A 281 -11.66 -20.19 -18.59
C HIS A 281 -10.77 -19.01 -18.25
N PHE A 282 -9.53 -19.13 -18.71
CA PHE A 282 -8.50 -18.10 -18.56
C PHE A 282 -7.87 -17.78 -19.92
N GLY A 283 -7.27 -16.62 -20.02
CA GLY A 283 -6.44 -16.22 -21.13
C GLY A 283 -5.36 -15.27 -20.66
N VAL A 284 -4.22 -15.27 -21.31
CA VAL A 284 -3.11 -14.34 -21.08
C VAL A 284 -2.73 -13.68 -22.39
N ALA A 285 -2.49 -12.38 -22.37
CA ALA A 285 -1.91 -11.69 -23.51
C ALA A 285 -0.78 -10.78 -23.07
N THR A 286 0.12 -10.49 -24.01
CA THR A 286 1.18 -9.51 -23.85
C THR A 286 1.25 -8.60 -25.08
N THR A 287 1.61 -7.34 -24.90
CA THR A 287 1.78 -6.37 -25.98
C THR A 287 2.81 -5.32 -25.60
N ALA A 288 3.73 -5.02 -26.52
CA ALA A 288 4.77 -4.02 -26.32
C ALA A 288 4.36 -2.66 -26.91
N PHE A 289 4.83 -1.58 -26.28
CA PHE A 289 4.50 -0.21 -26.67
C PHE A 289 5.77 0.62 -26.89
N PRO A 290 5.65 1.73 -27.66
CA PRO A 290 6.79 2.63 -27.88
C PRO A 290 7.21 3.41 -26.62
N SER A 291 6.27 3.59 -25.66
CA SER A 291 6.52 4.32 -24.41
C SER A 291 5.60 3.85 -23.29
N VAL A 292 5.98 4.16 -22.05
CA VAL A 292 5.13 3.94 -20.86
C VAL A 292 3.81 4.71 -21.00
N GLU A 293 3.85 5.91 -21.59
CA GLU A 293 2.66 6.72 -21.82
C GLU A 293 1.65 6.01 -22.75
N ALA A 294 2.13 5.44 -23.85
CA ALA A 294 1.28 4.68 -24.78
C ALA A 294 0.68 3.44 -24.08
N ALA A 295 1.48 2.71 -23.31
CA ALA A 295 1.02 1.55 -22.56
C ALA A 295 -0.05 1.92 -21.51
N THR A 296 0.15 2.97 -20.73
CA THR A 296 -0.81 3.41 -19.70
C THR A 296 -2.09 3.98 -20.29
N LYS A 297 -2.01 4.67 -21.45
CA LYS A 297 -3.20 5.10 -22.21
C LYS A 297 -4.01 3.91 -22.71
N ALA A 298 -3.35 2.87 -23.23
CA ALA A 298 -4.02 1.63 -23.64
C ALA A 298 -4.68 0.96 -22.45
N ALA A 299 -3.98 0.80 -21.32
CA ALA A 299 -4.49 0.24 -20.09
C ALA A 299 -5.75 0.98 -19.60
N THR A 300 -5.68 2.31 -19.49
CA THR A 300 -6.81 3.15 -19.10
C THR A 300 -7.99 3.04 -20.09
N SER A 301 -7.71 2.92 -21.41
CA SER A 301 -8.73 2.73 -22.42
C SER A 301 -9.44 1.38 -22.28
N MET A 302 -8.71 0.29 -21.97
CA MET A 302 -9.30 -1.03 -21.70
C MET A 302 -10.25 -0.98 -20.50
N ILE A 303 -9.84 -0.33 -19.41
CA ILE A 303 -10.67 -0.18 -18.20
C ILE A 303 -11.93 0.62 -18.52
N ARG A 304 -11.80 1.79 -19.18
CA ARG A 304 -12.92 2.69 -19.49
C ARG A 304 -13.92 2.08 -20.47
N ARG A 305 -13.48 1.17 -21.35
CA ARG A 305 -14.36 0.44 -22.27
C ARG A 305 -14.95 -0.82 -21.68
N GLY A 306 -14.66 -1.14 -20.40
CA GLY A 306 -15.24 -2.26 -19.68
C GLY A 306 -14.75 -3.61 -20.16
N VAL A 307 -13.50 -3.70 -20.66
CA VAL A 307 -12.89 -5.00 -20.98
C VAL A 307 -12.81 -5.84 -19.70
N SER A 308 -13.29 -7.07 -19.74
CA SER A 308 -13.27 -7.97 -18.58
C SER A 308 -11.84 -8.48 -18.33
N LEU A 309 -11.13 -7.82 -17.44
CA LEU A 309 -9.75 -8.11 -17.10
C LEU A 309 -9.66 -8.81 -15.74
N ALA A 310 -8.74 -9.77 -15.61
CA ALA A 310 -8.39 -10.41 -14.34
C ALA A 310 -7.13 -9.78 -13.72
N ALA A 311 -6.17 -9.36 -14.57
CA ALA A 311 -5.00 -8.59 -14.17
C ALA A 311 -4.52 -7.71 -15.33
N LEU A 312 -3.91 -6.58 -15.01
CA LEU A 312 -3.34 -5.65 -15.99
C LEU A 312 -2.05 -5.04 -15.41
N GLU A 313 -0.92 -5.53 -15.90
CA GLU A 313 0.40 -5.25 -15.38
C GLU A 313 1.29 -4.56 -16.42
N LEU A 314 2.11 -3.62 -15.99
CA LEU A 314 3.11 -2.94 -16.81
C LEU A 314 4.51 -3.32 -16.35
N MET A 315 5.40 -3.60 -17.30
CA MET A 315 6.85 -3.61 -17.08
C MET A 315 7.48 -2.63 -18.06
N ASP A 316 8.41 -1.79 -17.58
CA ASP A 316 9.09 -0.83 -18.45
C ASP A 316 10.22 -1.49 -19.28
N ASP A 317 10.84 -0.71 -20.12
CA ASP A 317 11.94 -1.15 -20.99
C ASP A 317 13.14 -1.70 -20.21
N VAL A 318 13.49 -1.09 -19.07
CA VAL A 318 14.59 -1.51 -18.20
C VAL A 318 14.27 -2.86 -17.56
N GLN A 319 13.07 -3.02 -17.02
CA GLN A 319 12.64 -4.29 -16.43
C GLN A 319 12.63 -5.43 -17.46
N MET A 320 12.17 -5.16 -18.69
CA MET A 320 12.17 -6.15 -19.78
C MET A 320 13.59 -6.57 -20.18
N ARG A 321 14.54 -5.61 -20.19
CA ARG A 321 15.96 -5.90 -20.43
C ARG A 321 16.55 -6.80 -19.33
N VAL A 322 16.29 -6.47 -18.08
CA VAL A 322 16.74 -7.24 -16.91
C VAL A 322 16.22 -8.69 -16.98
N VAL A 323 14.95 -8.88 -17.30
CA VAL A 323 14.36 -10.22 -17.48
C VAL A 323 15.05 -10.99 -18.61
N ASN A 324 15.40 -10.35 -19.73
CA ASN A 324 16.16 -10.98 -20.81
C ASN A 324 17.57 -11.39 -20.39
N GLN A 325 18.22 -10.61 -19.54
CA GLN A 325 19.59 -10.88 -19.05
C GLN A 325 19.63 -12.08 -18.12
N THR A 326 18.63 -12.26 -17.28
CA THR A 326 18.61 -13.33 -16.26
C THR A 326 18.14 -14.67 -16.80
N GLY A 327 17.49 -14.72 -17.96
CA GLY A 327 17.13 -15.97 -18.64
C GLY A 327 16.01 -16.80 -17.97
N GLY A 328 15.37 -16.30 -16.90
CA GLY A 328 14.37 -17.01 -16.10
C GLY A 328 13.03 -17.28 -16.80
N THR A 329 12.92 -17.06 -18.10
CA THR A 329 11.68 -17.15 -18.89
C THR A 329 11.68 -18.29 -19.91
N GLY A 330 12.39 -19.39 -19.64
CA GLY A 330 12.43 -20.55 -20.54
C GLY A 330 13.08 -20.27 -21.90
N GLY A 331 14.04 -19.33 -21.97
CA GLY A 331 14.74 -18.96 -23.21
C GLY A 331 13.98 -18.00 -24.13
N LYS A 332 12.76 -17.57 -23.78
CA LYS A 332 12.00 -16.59 -24.55
C LYS A 332 12.68 -15.22 -24.49
N LYS A 333 12.95 -14.63 -25.66
CA LYS A 333 13.42 -13.24 -25.79
C LYS A 333 12.24 -12.30 -25.92
N TRP A 334 12.24 -11.25 -25.10
CA TRP A 334 11.17 -10.25 -25.06
C TRP A 334 11.63 -8.95 -25.72
N PRO A 335 10.73 -8.21 -26.39
CA PRO A 335 11.03 -6.83 -26.78
C PRO A 335 11.44 -6.00 -25.56
N GLU A 336 12.57 -5.30 -25.65
CA GLU A 336 13.03 -4.39 -24.58
C GLU A 336 12.31 -3.04 -24.69
N ARG A 337 11.00 -3.10 -24.50
CA ARG A 337 10.05 -1.98 -24.55
C ARG A 337 9.03 -2.09 -23.44
N PRO A 338 8.38 -0.99 -23.03
CA PRO A 338 7.27 -1.05 -22.12
C PRO A 338 6.22 -2.07 -22.59
N THR A 339 5.94 -3.04 -21.75
CA THR A 339 5.08 -4.18 -22.10
C THR A 339 3.93 -4.31 -21.10
N LEU A 340 2.69 -4.42 -21.62
CA LEU A 340 1.54 -4.82 -20.82
C LEU A 340 1.41 -6.35 -20.81
N PHE A 341 1.17 -6.87 -19.61
CA PHE A 341 0.80 -8.25 -19.33
C PHE A 341 -0.65 -8.26 -18.88
N ILE A 342 -1.50 -8.99 -19.58
CA ILE A 342 -2.94 -8.93 -19.41
C ILE A 342 -3.46 -10.34 -19.12
N LYS A 343 -4.26 -10.49 -18.06
CA LYS A 343 -5.02 -11.72 -17.79
C LYS A 343 -6.50 -11.48 -18.01
N PHE A 344 -7.13 -12.49 -18.56
CA PHE A 344 -8.58 -12.57 -18.76
C PHE A 344 -9.12 -13.78 -18.03
N SER A 345 -10.37 -13.70 -17.56
CA SER A 345 -11.04 -14.85 -16.97
C SER A 345 -12.56 -14.70 -17.04
N GLY A 346 -13.26 -15.82 -17.19
CA GLY A 346 -14.72 -15.85 -17.31
C GLY A 346 -15.23 -17.08 -18.03
N SER A 347 -16.27 -16.95 -18.86
CA SER A 347 -16.66 -17.97 -19.84
C SER A 347 -15.73 -17.91 -21.05
N ALA A 348 -15.65 -19.00 -21.84
CA ALA A 348 -14.81 -19.07 -23.05
C ALA A 348 -15.04 -17.87 -23.99
N ARG A 349 -16.31 -17.60 -24.31
CA ARG A 349 -16.68 -16.47 -25.16
C ARG A 349 -16.28 -15.10 -24.59
N ALA A 350 -16.48 -14.90 -23.28
CA ALA A 350 -16.10 -13.64 -22.62
C ALA A 350 -14.59 -13.40 -22.67
N VAL A 351 -13.79 -14.47 -22.52
CA VAL A 351 -12.33 -14.39 -22.61
C VAL A 351 -11.91 -14.05 -24.04
N GLU A 352 -12.47 -14.72 -25.07
CA GLU A 352 -12.18 -14.42 -26.47
C GLU A 352 -12.56 -13.01 -26.89
N ASP A 353 -13.75 -12.54 -26.51
CA ASP A 353 -14.22 -11.18 -26.81
C ASP A 353 -13.32 -10.12 -26.13
N SER A 354 -12.90 -10.40 -24.89
CA SER A 354 -11.98 -9.52 -24.15
C SER A 354 -10.58 -9.46 -24.79
N ILE A 355 -10.05 -10.59 -25.28
CA ILE A 355 -8.77 -10.63 -26.01
C ILE A 355 -8.86 -9.82 -27.31
N LYS A 356 -9.96 -9.96 -28.08
CA LYS A 356 -10.18 -9.19 -29.31
C LYS A 356 -10.23 -7.68 -29.01
N ALA A 357 -10.98 -7.28 -27.99
CA ALA A 357 -11.09 -5.90 -27.58
C ALA A 357 -9.73 -5.34 -27.11
N ALA A 358 -8.98 -6.08 -26.29
CA ALA A 358 -7.66 -5.69 -25.83
C ALA A 358 -6.66 -5.53 -26.99
N LYS A 359 -6.69 -6.42 -27.99
CA LYS A 359 -5.87 -6.35 -29.20
C LYS A 359 -6.18 -5.08 -30.00
N GLN A 360 -7.46 -4.80 -30.22
CA GLN A 360 -7.89 -3.59 -30.96
C GLN A 360 -7.41 -2.33 -30.21
N ILE A 361 -7.67 -2.21 -28.92
CA ILE A 361 -7.26 -1.06 -28.11
C ILE A 361 -5.74 -0.91 -28.11
N SER A 362 -5.00 -2.02 -28.00
CA SER A 362 -3.53 -1.97 -28.07
C SER A 362 -3.05 -1.38 -29.39
N THR A 363 -3.67 -1.78 -30.52
CA THR A 363 -3.34 -1.26 -31.85
C THR A 363 -3.65 0.24 -31.97
N GLU A 364 -4.78 0.71 -31.41
CA GLU A 364 -5.16 2.13 -31.38
C GLU A 364 -4.13 3.00 -30.63
N HIS A 365 -3.38 2.41 -29.70
CA HIS A 365 -2.33 3.06 -28.90
C HIS A 365 -0.91 2.68 -29.32
N ALA A 366 -0.70 2.32 -30.60
CA ALA A 366 0.59 1.94 -31.16
C ALA A 366 1.24 0.69 -30.50
N GLY A 367 0.44 -0.18 -29.94
CA GLY A 367 0.90 -1.48 -29.43
C GLY A 367 1.37 -2.39 -30.57
N SER A 368 2.42 -3.13 -30.29
CA SER A 368 3.05 -4.07 -31.24
C SER A 368 3.28 -5.44 -30.58
N SER A 369 3.55 -6.45 -31.40
CA SER A 369 3.89 -7.80 -30.89
C SER A 369 2.83 -8.37 -29.94
N PHE A 370 1.53 -8.12 -30.26
CA PHE A 370 0.43 -8.69 -29.48
C PHE A 370 0.46 -10.22 -29.58
N SER A 371 0.61 -10.88 -28.44
CA SER A 371 0.59 -12.34 -28.32
C SER A 371 -0.46 -12.73 -27.28
N ALA A 372 -1.30 -13.71 -27.60
CA ALA A 372 -2.32 -14.22 -26.67
C ALA A 372 -2.31 -15.74 -26.63
N ALA A 373 -2.63 -16.32 -25.49
CA ALA A 373 -2.72 -17.74 -25.26
C ALA A 373 -3.95 -18.11 -24.43
N LEU A 374 -4.49 -19.30 -24.70
CA LEU A 374 -5.60 -19.91 -23.99
C LEU A 374 -5.21 -21.28 -23.40
N ASP A 375 -4.12 -21.87 -23.85
CA ASP A 375 -3.56 -23.10 -23.29
C ASP A 375 -2.61 -22.79 -22.14
N GLU A 376 -2.59 -23.63 -21.11
CA GLU A 376 -1.87 -23.40 -19.87
C GLU A 376 -0.35 -23.25 -20.07
N PRO A 377 0.36 -24.10 -20.83
CA PRO A 377 1.81 -23.94 -21.00
C PRO A 377 2.20 -22.61 -21.65
N THR A 378 1.45 -22.18 -22.68
CA THR A 378 1.72 -20.89 -23.35
C THR A 378 1.35 -19.70 -22.45
N MET A 379 0.23 -19.80 -21.69
CA MET A 379 -0.13 -18.78 -20.69
C MET A 379 0.95 -18.62 -19.62
N GLU A 380 1.49 -19.72 -19.10
CA GLU A 380 2.59 -19.68 -18.14
C GLU A 380 3.85 -19.06 -18.74
N ALA A 381 4.22 -19.45 -19.96
CA ALA A 381 5.35 -18.87 -20.67
C ALA A 381 5.18 -17.35 -20.88
N LEU A 382 3.98 -16.88 -21.24
CA LEU A 382 3.70 -15.44 -21.38
C LEU A 382 3.71 -14.70 -20.04
N TRP A 383 3.33 -15.32 -18.94
CA TRP A 383 3.31 -14.68 -17.62
C TRP A 383 4.62 -14.79 -16.86
N SER A 384 5.56 -15.65 -17.33
CA SER A 384 6.82 -15.95 -16.65
C SER A 384 7.66 -14.71 -16.39
N ALA A 385 7.78 -13.81 -17.37
CA ALA A 385 8.54 -12.55 -17.22
C ALA A 385 8.01 -11.72 -16.03
N ARG A 386 6.69 -11.63 -15.89
CA ARG A 386 6.08 -10.90 -14.76
C ARG A 386 6.32 -11.59 -13.42
N LYS A 387 6.26 -12.92 -13.37
CA LYS A 387 6.57 -13.70 -12.16
C LYS A 387 8.04 -13.52 -11.73
N GLN A 388 8.96 -13.44 -12.69
CA GLN A 388 10.41 -13.35 -12.44
C GLN A 388 10.90 -11.92 -12.18
N ALA A 389 10.07 -10.90 -12.31
CA ALA A 389 10.49 -9.51 -12.32
C ALA A 389 11.33 -9.08 -11.11
N LEU A 390 10.93 -9.44 -9.89
CA LEU A 390 11.67 -9.13 -8.66
C LEU A 390 12.99 -9.93 -8.60
N TRP A 391 12.92 -11.23 -8.84
CA TRP A 391 14.10 -12.11 -8.79
C TRP A 391 15.13 -11.74 -9.84
N ALA A 392 14.67 -11.31 -11.01
CA ALA A 392 15.53 -10.79 -12.06
C ALA A 392 16.30 -9.53 -11.61
N MET A 393 15.61 -8.61 -10.92
CA MET A 393 16.27 -7.42 -10.37
C MET A 393 17.28 -7.77 -9.28
N LEU A 394 16.95 -8.71 -8.39
CA LEU A 394 17.88 -9.17 -7.36
C LEU A 394 19.12 -9.86 -7.97
N ALA A 395 18.93 -10.64 -9.04
CA ALA A 395 20.01 -11.36 -9.71
C ALA A 395 21.02 -10.46 -10.46
N VAL A 396 20.57 -9.29 -10.94
CA VAL A 396 21.49 -8.33 -11.61
C VAL A 396 22.06 -7.29 -10.66
N ARG A 397 21.73 -7.37 -9.39
CA ARG A 397 22.17 -6.43 -8.35
C ARG A 397 23.69 -6.58 -8.14
N PRO A 398 24.48 -5.51 -8.31
CA PRO A 398 25.90 -5.53 -7.98
C PRO A 398 26.14 -5.83 -6.49
N GLU A 399 27.25 -6.51 -6.19
CA GLU A 399 27.66 -6.74 -4.81
C GLU A 399 27.81 -5.43 -4.04
N GLY A 400 27.40 -5.42 -2.75
CA GLY A 400 27.42 -4.22 -1.90
C GLY A 400 26.30 -3.21 -2.18
N THR A 401 25.40 -3.47 -3.15
CA THR A 401 24.24 -2.60 -3.39
C THR A 401 22.95 -3.17 -2.80
N GLN A 402 22.00 -2.30 -2.56
CA GLN A 402 20.65 -2.63 -2.11
C GLN A 402 19.61 -2.18 -3.13
N ILE A 403 18.41 -2.74 -3.06
CA ILE A 403 17.27 -2.33 -3.88
C ILE A 403 16.23 -1.70 -2.98
N TRP A 404 15.87 -0.45 -3.28
CA TRP A 404 14.72 0.19 -2.68
C TRP A 404 13.54 0.08 -3.64
N SER A 405 12.46 -0.54 -3.21
CA SER A 405 11.20 -0.61 -3.95
C SER A 405 10.22 0.41 -3.39
N THR A 406 9.59 1.20 -4.27
CA THR A 406 8.53 2.14 -3.90
C THR A 406 7.17 1.48 -4.06
N ASP A 407 6.17 2.02 -3.37
CA ASP A 407 4.75 1.69 -3.58
C ASP A 407 3.95 2.99 -3.78
N VAL A 408 3.55 3.26 -5.03
CA VAL A 408 2.92 4.52 -5.42
C VAL A 408 1.59 4.26 -6.10
N ALA A 409 0.50 4.72 -5.47
CA ALA A 409 -0.84 4.68 -6.05
C ALA A 409 -1.32 6.09 -6.40
N VAL A 410 -1.78 6.25 -7.64
CA VAL A 410 -2.27 7.53 -8.18
C VAL A 410 -3.53 7.34 -9.02
N PRO A 411 -4.33 8.39 -9.25
CA PRO A 411 -5.39 8.32 -10.24
C PRO A 411 -4.85 7.89 -11.60
N LEU A 412 -5.59 7.02 -12.30
CA LEU A 412 -5.18 6.46 -13.60
C LEU A 412 -4.76 7.53 -14.62
N SER A 413 -5.39 8.71 -14.59
CA SER A 413 -5.06 9.83 -15.48
C SER A 413 -3.67 10.43 -15.24
N SER A 414 -3.10 10.24 -14.04
CA SER A 414 -1.78 10.79 -13.65
C SER A 414 -0.67 9.74 -13.72
N LEU A 415 -1.01 8.47 -13.93
CA LEU A 415 -0.06 7.36 -13.83
C LEU A 415 1.11 7.51 -14.81
N ALA A 416 0.83 7.83 -16.08
CA ALA A 416 1.86 8.00 -17.11
C ALA A 416 2.87 9.10 -16.75
N GLU A 417 2.36 10.28 -16.38
CA GLU A 417 3.20 11.43 -16.01
C GLU A 417 4.09 11.10 -14.82
N ILE A 418 3.51 10.48 -13.81
CA ILE A 418 4.21 10.16 -12.57
C ILE A 418 5.31 9.13 -12.83
N VAL A 419 5.05 8.05 -13.55
CA VAL A 419 6.07 7.05 -13.91
C VAL A 419 7.22 7.69 -14.70
N GLN A 420 6.93 8.51 -15.71
CA GLN A 420 7.97 9.17 -16.51
C GLN A 420 8.84 10.10 -15.64
N ARG A 421 8.22 10.89 -14.79
CA ARG A 421 8.93 11.79 -13.89
C ARG A 421 9.81 11.03 -12.90
N SER A 422 9.30 9.98 -12.30
CA SER A 422 10.05 9.11 -11.39
C SER A 422 11.31 8.52 -12.05
N LYS A 423 11.18 7.97 -13.25
CA LYS A 423 12.31 7.48 -14.05
C LYS A 423 13.32 8.59 -14.35
N ALA A 424 12.86 9.77 -14.76
CA ALA A 424 13.73 10.91 -15.06
C ALA A 424 14.50 11.38 -13.82
N ASP A 425 13.88 11.40 -12.64
CA ASP A 425 14.52 11.83 -11.41
C ASP A 425 15.57 10.81 -10.93
N ALA A 426 15.30 9.51 -11.01
CA ALA A 426 16.31 8.48 -10.76
C ALA A 426 17.51 8.56 -11.74
N SER A 427 17.21 8.80 -13.02
CA SER A 427 18.25 8.95 -14.06
C SER A 427 19.16 10.17 -13.83
N LYS A 428 18.61 11.31 -13.39
CA LYS A 428 19.40 12.52 -13.04
C LYS A 428 20.39 12.26 -11.90
N LEU A 429 20.04 11.33 -11.00
CA LEU A 429 20.89 10.94 -9.87
C LEU A 429 21.86 9.81 -10.23
N GLY A 430 21.89 9.37 -11.49
CA GLY A 430 22.73 8.26 -11.93
C GLY A 430 22.36 6.91 -11.33
N LEU A 431 21.12 6.76 -10.81
CA LEU A 431 20.66 5.54 -10.17
C LEU A 431 20.04 4.59 -11.20
N PHE A 432 20.42 3.32 -11.14
CA PHE A 432 19.74 2.28 -11.92
C PHE A 432 18.35 2.03 -11.36
N SER A 433 17.33 2.12 -12.21
CA SER A 433 15.96 1.86 -11.77
C SER A 433 15.11 1.22 -12.85
N SER A 434 14.14 0.40 -12.43
CA SER A 434 13.10 -0.16 -13.29
C SER A 434 11.72 0.11 -12.71
N VAL A 435 10.68 0.05 -13.56
CA VAL A 435 9.29 0.23 -13.16
C VAL A 435 8.48 -1.01 -13.50
N LEU A 436 7.73 -1.45 -12.48
CA LEU A 436 6.76 -2.51 -12.52
C LEU A 436 5.46 -1.97 -11.94
N GLY A 437 4.29 -2.23 -12.55
CA GLY A 437 3.05 -1.64 -12.04
C GLY A 437 1.80 -2.47 -12.20
N HIS A 438 0.95 -2.43 -11.17
CA HIS A 438 -0.46 -2.84 -11.21
C HIS A 438 -1.29 -1.72 -11.84
N VAL A 439 -1.09 -1.50 -13.14
CA VAL A 439 -1.64 -0.33 -13.82
C VAL A 439 -3.17 -0.35 -13.93
N GLY A 440 -3.77 -1.52 -13.70
CA GLY A 440 -5.22 -1.68 -13.56
C GLY A 440 -5.80 -0.92 -12.37
N ASP A 441 -5.00 -0.77 -11.31
CA ASP A 441 -5.39 -0.12 -10.05
C ASP A 441 -4.75 1.27 -9.87
N GLY A 442 -3.98 1.74 -10.86
CA GLY A 442 -3.25 3.02 -10.78
C GLY A 442 -2.03 2.96 -9.85
N ASN A 443 -1.53 1.76 -9.58
CA ASN A 443 -0.38 1.52 -8.72
C ASN A 443 0.86 1.15 -9.53
N PHE A 444 2.04 1.58 -9.07
CA PHE A 444 3.32 1.11 -9.60
C PHE A 444 4.41 1.10 -8.53
N HIS A 445 5.40 0.26 -8.78
CA HIS A 445 6.61 0.15 -8.00
C HIS A 445 7.80 0.58 -8.86
N GLN A 446 8.68 1.42 -8.31
CA GLN A 446 9.98 1.68 -8.89
C GLN A 446 11.03 1.02 -8.02
N SER A 447 11.79 0.09 -8.59
CA SER A 447 12.94 -0.51 -7.93
C SER A 447 14.17 0.30 -8.27
N VAL A 448 14.86 0.85 -7.25
CA VAL A 448 16.05 1.69 -7.38
C VAL A 448 17.22 0.97 -6.71
N MET A 449 18.32 0.76 -7.45
CA MET A 449 19.54 0.21 -6.90
C MET A 449 20.43 1.33 -6.37
N TYR A 450 20.96 1.16 -5.17
CA TYR A 450 21.86 2.13 -4.54
C TYR A 450 22.92 1.42 -3.68
N ASN A 451 24.07 2.06 -3.51
CA ASN A 451 25.08 1.61 -2.56
C ASN A 451 24.88 2.37 -1.23
N PRO A 452 24.59 1.67 -0.11
CA PRO A 452 24.38 2.29 1.19
C PRO A 452 25.64 2.98 1.75
N ASP A 453 26.85 2.53 1.33
CA ASP A 453 28.12 3.11 1.75
C ASP A 453 28.44 4.43 1.04
N LEU A 454 27.66 4.79 0.00
CA LEU A 454 27.79 6.06 -0.70
C LEU A 454 26.69 7.02 -0.24
N PRO A 455 26.99 7.99 0.68
CA PRO A 455 25.99 8.87 1.25
C PRO A 455 25.20 9.67 0.21
N GLU A 456 25.80 9.97 -0.93
CA GLU A 456 25.14 10.69 -2.04
C GLU A 456 24.10 9.83 -2.75
N GLN A 457 24.38 8.55 -2.95
CA GLN A 457 23.40 7.62 -3.54
C GLN A 457 22.25 7.33 -2.58
N TRP A 458 22.57 7.15 -1.29
CA TRP A 458 21.55 6.95 -0.26
C TRP A 458 20.67 8.18 -0.07
N LYS A 459 21.26 9.38 0.01
CA LYS A 459 20.50 10.64 0.03
C LYS A 459 19.76 10.87 -1.29
N GLY A 460 20.38 10.51 -2.39
CA GLY A 460 19.82 10.61 -3.72
C GLY A 460 18.61 9.71 -3.92
N SER A 461 18.67 8.44 -3.53
CA SER A 461 17.53 7.51 -3.58
C SER A 461 16.39 8.02 -2.69
N ARG A 462 16.71 8.45 -1.46
CA ARG A 462 15.74 9.05 -0.55
C ARG A 462 15.12 10.35 -1.11
N ASN A 463 15.92 11.23 -1.72
CA ASN A 463 15.44 12.49 -2.30
C ASN A 463 14.69 12.28 -3.62
N ALA A 464 15.03 11.28 -4.43
CA ALA A 464 14.26 10.91 -5.61
C ALA A 464 12.85 10.42 -5.25
N LEU A 465 12.71 9.82 -4.06
CA LEU A 465 11.45 9.27 -3.55
C LEU A 465 10.64 10.29 -2.71
N ILE A 466 11.33 11.21 -1.99
CA ILE A 466 10.72 12.23 -1.13
C ILE A 466 10.08 13.42 -1.88
N PRO A 467 10.58 13.93 -3.01
CA PRO A 467 9.93 15.05 -3.74
C PRO A 467 8.52 14.72 -4.25
N TRP A 468 8.15 13.43 -4.28
CA TRP A 468 6.79 12.98 -4.58
C TRP A 468 5.79 13.34 -3.49
N SER A 469 6.27 13.44 -2.24
CA SER A 469 5.46 13.82 -1.10
C SER A 469 4.79 15.20 -1.27
N PRO A 470 5.44 16.32 -1.68
CA PRO A 470 4.77 17.59 -1.91
C PRO A 470 3.87 17.63 -3.14
N ALA A 471 4.20 16.88 -4.22
CA ALA A 471 3.35 16.81 -5.42
C ALA A 471 2.14 15.92 -5.18
N LEU A 472 2.31 14.75 -4.56
CA LEU A 472 1.23 13.91 -4.04
C LEU A 472 0.42 14.65 -2.96
N TRP A 473 1.07 15.48 -2.13
CA TRP A 473 0.40 16.32 -1.14
C TRP A 473 -0.46 17.42 -1.77
N LYS A 474 0.02 18.11 -2.78
CA LYS A 474 -0.78 19.08 -3.55
C LYS A 474 -1.96 18.41 -4.26
N TRP A 475 -1.77 17.19 -4.75
CA TRP A 475 -2.81 16.39 -5.38
C TRP A 475 -3.82 15.88 -4.35
N ARG A 476 -3.35 15.32 -3.25
CA ARG A 476 -4.19 14.84 -2.14
C ARG A 476 -4.93 15.99 -1.45
N ALA A 477 -4.30 17.14 -1.26
CA ALA A 477 -4.94 18.33 -0.75
C ALA A 477 -6.03 18.86 -1.70
N ARG A 478 -5.82 18.84 -3.02
CA ARG A 478 -6.87 19.16 -4.02
C ARG A 478 -8.00 18.12 -4.01
N PHE A 479 -7.69 16.86 -3.91
CA PHE A 479 -8.69 15.79 -3.85
C PHE A 479 -9.55 15.91 -2.57
N LEU A 480 -8.92 16.12 -1.42
CA LEU A 480 -9.63 16.28 -0.14
C LEU A 480 -10.41 17.61 -0.08
N ALA A 481 -9.89 18.69 -0.68
CA ALA A 481 -10.58 19.97 -0.80
C ALA A 481 -11.81 19.85 -1.72
N ASN A 482 -11.69 19.14 -2.84
CA ASN A 482 -12.82 18.88 -3.75
C ASN A 482 -13.89 17.96 -3.16
N MET A 483 -13.53 17.15 -2.16
CA MET A 483 -14.48 16.32 -1.40
C MET A 483 -15.10 17.04 -0.20
N GLY A 484 -14.81 18.33 0.02
CA GLY A 484 -15.32 19.09 1.16
C GLY A 484 -14.75 18.66 2.52
N LEU A 485 -13.70 17.80 2.54
CA LEU A 485 -13.12 17.24 3.75
C LEU A 485 -11.99 18.11 4.35
N VAL A 486 -11.63 19.22 3.70
CA VAL A 486 -10.64 20.17 4.19
C VAL A 486 -11.23 21.57 4.17
N SER A 487 -11.98 21.92 5.21
CA SER A 487 -12.21 23.31 5.59
C SER A 487 -11.20 23.69 6.66
N GLY A 488 -10.20 24.42 6.27
CA GLY A 488 -9.47 25.46 6.99
C GLY A 488 -9.02 25.28 8.43
N ARG A 489 -8.77 24.06 8.99
CA ARG A 489 -8.00 23.92 10.24
C ARG A 489 -7.23 22.59 10.24
N SER A 490 -5.91 22.68 10.14
CA SER A 490 -4.98 21.55 10.31
C SER A 490 -5.02 21.09 11.77
N THR A 491 -5.71 20.02 12.05
CA THR A 491 -5.77 19.41 13.37
C THR A 491 -4.59 18.44 13.59
N ALA A 492 -4.24 18.19 14.87
CA ALA A 492 -3.15 17.33 15.31
C ALA A 492 -3.21 15.91 14.72
N LEU A 493 -4.39 15.41 14.33
CA LEU A 493 -4.62 14.13 13.67
C LEU A 493 -3.99 14.04 12.26
N GLN A 494 -4.00 15.13 11.47
CA GLN A 494 -3.34 15.17 10.17
C GLN A 494 -1.81 15.06 10.28
N LYS A 495 -1.24 15.67 11.35
CA LYS A 495 0.21 15.59 11.59
C LYS A 495 0.65 14.23 12.09
N SER A 496 -0.17 13.52 12.86
CA SER A 496 0.14 12.17 13.35
C SER A 496 0.07 11.11 12.25
N TRP A 497 -0.85 11.27 11.30
CA TRP A 497 -0.99 10.34 10.16
C TRP A 497 0.12 10.52 9.13
N VAL A 498 0.50 11.74 8.84
CA VAL A 498 1.62 12.07 7.93
C VAL A 498 2.96 11.70 8.54
N SER A 499 3.16 11.90 9.85
CA SER A 499 4.38 11.46 10.54
C SER A 499 4.45 9.92 10.63
N LYS A 500 3.34 9.19 10.76
CA LYS A 500 3.36 7.73 10.75
C LYS A 500 3.67 7.15 9.36
N GLN A 501 3.14 7.71 8.27
CA GLN A 501 3.54 7.30 6.92
C GLN A 501 4.95 7.75 6.52
N LEU A 502 5.48 8.84 7.11
CA LEU A 502 6.87 9.26 6.95
C LEU A 502 7.84 8.52 7.88
N VAL A 503 7.36 7.99 9.00
CA VAL A 503 8.13 7.13 9.93
C VAL A 503 8.18 5.69 9.43
N LEU A 504 7.18 5.23 8.67
CA LEU A 504 7.24 3.93 7.96
C LEU A 504 8.19 3.95 6.76
N CYS A 505 8.62 5.13 6.29
CA CYS A 505 9.73 5.32 5.36
C CYS A 505 11.03 5.73 6.10
N GLY A 506 11.23 5.27 7.27
CA GLY A 506 12.16 5.30 8.32
C GLY A 506 13.42 6.01 8.34
N PRO A 507 14.28 6.22 9.27
CA PRO A 507 15.51 6.98 9.12
C PRO A 507 16.51 6.33 8.20
#